data_477c57b2980222380c1ddf278273429b
#
_entry.id   477c57b2980222380c1ddf278273429b
#
_cell.length_a   1.000
_cell.length_b   1.000
_cell.length_c   1.000
_cell.angle_alpha   90.00
_cell.angle_beta   90.00
_cell.angle_gamma   90.00
#
_symmetry.space_group_name_H-M   'P 1'
#
loop_
_entity.id
_entity.type
_entity.pdbx_description
1 polymer ?
#
loop_
_entity_poly.entity_id
_entity_poly.type
_entity_poly.pdbx_seq_one_letter_code
_entity_poly.pdbx_strand_id
1 'polypeptide(L)'
;FERALVLRNEISAIDHLADRQHVERRREYDQDVIAYQVSGETVYLTLFNVEKGTLANKQEFTFGAGEDFFEEFVVQYYSDHEPPNEVIVQQETDPALEEFLSAKKGRHVGIVVPQRGEKKQLLDLAKKNLEIAFFRDTLKGVELGAALDMAKPPEVIECFDISHLSGTAMVGSMVQFHDGKPDKSGYRRFKIKTVEGIDDFASIAEVVTRRYRRLTEEHAPLPDLAIIDGGKGQLSAALGALSALGIENLPVISIAKREEELYVPGDSLPLRLDRKSIALRYIEEIRDEAHRFAITYNRLLRKKKVLS
;
A
#
# COMPACT_ATOMS: atom_id res chain seq x y z
N PHE A 1 -10.89 -19.95 10.41
CA PHE A 1 -12.04 -19.02 10.33
C PHE A 1 -12.31 -18.35 11.69
N GLU A 2 -12.46 -19.08 12.79
CA GLU A 2 -12.75 -18.51 14.12
C GLU A 2 -11.66 -17.55 14.62
N ARG A 3 -10.39 -17.84 14.38
CA ARG A 3 -9.26 -16.98 14.78
C ARG A 3 -9.21 -15.67 14.00
N ALA A 4 -9.58 -15.69 12.70
CA ALA A 4 -9.70 -14.47 11.88
C ALA A 4 -10.89 -13.61 12.33
N LEU A 5 -12.00 -14.23 12.75
CA LEU A 5 -13.18 -13.52 13.26
C LEU A 5 -12.90 -12.85 14.62
N VAL A 6 -12.18 -13.53 15.50
CA VAL A 6 -11.75 -12.99 16.81
C VAL A 6 -10.83 -11.79 16.59
N LEU A 7 -9.79 -11.95 15.76
CA LEU A 7 -8.87 -10.86 15.39
C LEU A 7 -9.59 -9.66 14.76
N ARG A 8 -10.54 -9.90 13.87
CA ARG A 8 -11.35 -8.83 13.27
C ARG A 8 -12.18 -8.06 14.30
N ASN A 9 -12.78 -8.76 15.24
CA ASN A 9 -13.58 -8.14 16.30
C ASN A 9 -12.70 -7.39 17.31
N GLU A 10 -11.51 -7.92 17.61
CA GLU A 10 -10.51 -7.24 18.42
C GLU A 10 -9.96 -5.98 17.75
N ILE A 11 -9.66 -6.04 16.44
CA ILE A 11 -9.24 -4.88 15.63
C ILE A 11 -10.33 -3.80 15.64
N SER A 12 -11.59 -4.16 15.40
CA SER A 12 -12.71 -3.21 15.41
C SER A 12 -12.92 -2.58 16.80
N ALA A 13 -12.77 -3.35 17.87
CA ALA A 13 -12.87 -2.84 19.24
C ALA A 13 -11.72 -1.90 19.59
N ILE A 14 -10.53 -2.13 19.05
CA ILE A 14 -9.32 -1.33 19.29
C ILE A 14 -9.33 -0.05 18.44
N ASP A 15 -9.81 -0.09 17.20
CA ASP A 15 -10.03 1.12 16.39
C ASP A 15 -11.00 2.08 17.13
N HIS A 16 -12.07 1.56 17.71
CA HIS A 16 -12.99 2.36 18.53
C HIS A 16 -12.40 2.85 19.87
N LEU A 17 -11.39 2.16 20.41
CA LEU A 17 -10.70 2.59 21.62
C LEU A 17 -9.61 3.63 21.30
N ALA A 18 -8.92 3.50 20.16
CA ALA A 18 -7.93 4.48 19.72
C ALA A 18 -8.59 5.84 19.39
N ASP A 19 -9.79 5.84 18.79
CA ASP A 19 -10.57 7.05 18.51
C ASP A 19 -11.11 7.74 19.78
N ARG A 20 -11.21 7.03 20.91
CA ARG A 20 -11.75 7.55 22.18
C ARG A 20 -10.70 7.86 23.26
N GLN A 21 -9.46 7.39 23.11
CA GLN A 21 -8.40 7.71 24.07
C GLN A 21 -7.73 9.04 23.71
N HIS A 22 -8.35 10.15 24.07
CA HIS A 22 -7.61 11.35 24.37
C HIS A 22 -6.70 11.03 25.57
N VAL A 23 -5.40 10.83 25.29
CA VAL A 23 -4.39 10.76 26.35
C VAL A 23 -4.21 12.18 26.86
N GLU A 24 -5.13 12.64 27.73
CA GLU A 24 -4.95 13.89 28.47
C GLU A 24 -3.86 13.69 29.51
N ARG A 25 -2.73 14.38 29.30
CA ARG A 25 -1.65 14.45 30.28
C ARG A 25 -1.69 15.78 30.99
N ARG A 26 -1.44 15.75 32.30
CA ARG A 26 -1.34 16.95 33.16
C ARG A 26 -0.11 17.83 32.90
N ARG A 27 0.84 17.44 32.03
CA ARG A 27 2.04 18.21 31.69
C ARG A 27 2.11 18.44 30.18
N GLU A 28 2.52 19.64 29.78
CA GLU A 28 2.75 19.99 28.38
C GLU A 28 4.05 19.33 27.89
N TYR A 29 3.93 18.09 27.39
CA TYR A 29 5.04 17.40 26.73
C TYR A 29 4.96 17.62 25.21
N ASP A 30 6.11 17.90 24.62
CA ASP A 30 6.36 17.93 23.18
C ASP A 30 7.28 16.75 22.88
N GLN A 31 6.69 15.65 22.40
CA GLN A 31 7.34 14.34 22.27
C GLN A 31 6.91 13.65 20.98
N ASP A 32 7.85 12.97 20.33
CA ASP A 32 7.53 12.02 19.28
C ASP A 32 7.76 10.59 19.79
N VAL A 33 6.88 9.67 19.37
CA VAL A 33 7.00 8.25 19.70
C VAL A 33 7.15 7.47 18.41
N ILE A 34 8.27 6.78 18.26
CA ILE A 34 8.57 5.99 17.07
C ILE A 34 8.59 4.51 17.44
N ALA A 35 7.71 3.75 16.79
CA ALA A 35 7.70 2.30 16.88
C ALA A 35 7.83 1.70 15.47
N TYR A 36 8.51 0.56 15.35
CA TYR A 36 8.65 -0.13 14.07
C TYR A 36 8.65 -1.65 14.23
N GLN A 37 8.34 -2.34 13.14
CA GLN A 37 8.41 -3.78 12.98
C GLN A 37 9.06 -4.10 11.65
N VAL A 38 9.97 -5.06 11.63
CA VAL A 38 10.59 -5.58 10.40
C VAL A 38 9.93 -6.90 10.05
N SER A 39 9.51 -7.04 8.79
CA SER A 39 8.95 -8.27 8.24
C SER A 39 9.60 -8.54 6.88
N GLY A 40 10.43 -9.59 6.80
CA GLY A 40 11.28 -9.83 5.63
C GLY A 40 12.19 -8.65 5.34
N GLU A 41 12.15 -8.14 4.12
CA GLU A 41 12.93 -6.97 3.68
C GLU A 41 12.17 -5.63 3.85
N THR A 42 11.06 -5.61 4.58
CA THR A 42 10.21 -4.43 4.73
C THR A 42 10.14 -3.97 6.18
N VAL A 43 10.31 -2.67 6.39
CA VAL A 43 10.10 -1.98 7.67
C VAL A 43 8.74 -1.30 7.65
N TYR A 44 7.94 -1.57 8.66
CA TYR A 44 6.71 -0.84 8.99
C TYR A 44 6.99 0.04 10.19
N LEU A 45 6.75 1.34 10.08
CA LEU A 45 7.05 2.31 11.13
C LEU A 45 5.84 3.21 11.39
N THR A 46 5.56 3.45 12.67
CA THR A 46 4.55 4.40 13.13
C THR A 46 5.23 5.49 13.94
N LEU A 47 4.90 6.73 13.63
CA LEU A 47 5.34 7.92 14.35
C LEU A 47 4.11 8.64 14.92
N PHE A 48 4.10 8.86 16.22
CA PHE A 48 3.10 9.67 16.92
C PHE A 48 3.72 11.00 17.34
N ASN A 49 3.12 12.10 16.92
CA ASN A 49 3.47 13.43 17.41
C ASN A 49 2.57 13.76 18.60
N VAL A 50 3.14 14.01 19.76
CA VAL A 50 2.44 14.36 21.01
C VAL A 50 2.77 15.80 21.36
N GLU A 51 1.81 16.69 21.20
CA GLU A 51 1.92 18.11 21.54
C GLU A 51 1.09 18.41 22.77
N LYS A 52 1.67 19.12 23.74
CA LYS A 52 1.00 19.49 25.01
C LYS A 52 0.34 18.31 25.73
N GLY A 53 0.95 17.13 25.59
CA GLY A 53 0.44 15.91 26.19
C GLY A 53 -0.72 15.24 25.46
N THR A 54 -1.12 15.74 24.30
CA THR A 54 -2.19 15.18 23.46
C THR A 54 -1.61 14.64 22.14
N LEU A 55 -2.10 13.51 21.67
CA LEU A 55 -1.73 12.98 20.36
C LEU A 55 -2.24 13.92 19.26
N ALA A 56 -1.33 14.68 18.65
CA ALA A 56 -1.65 15.66 17.62
C ALA A 56 -1.72 15.02 16.22
N ASN A 57 -0.83 14.07 15.94
CA ASN A 57 -0.75 13.43 14.63
C ASN A 57 -0.24 11.99 14.73
N LYS A 58 -0.64 11.17 13.76
CA LYS A 58 -0.16 9.81 13.53
C LYS A 58 0.28 9.68 12.08
N GLN A 59 1.49 9.19 11.86
CA GLN A 59 2.02 8.93 10.54
C GLN A 59 2.51 7.48 10.44
N GLU A 60 2.31 6.87 9.29
CA GLU A 60 2.74 5.50 9.01
C GLU A 60 3.66 5.51 7.80
N PHE A 61 4.76 4.78 7.89
CA PHE A 61 5.78 4.66 6.85
C PHE A 61 6.06 3.21 6.55
N THR A 62 6.39 2.92 5.29
CA THR A 62 6.81 1.58 4.85
C THR A 62 7.95 1.75 3.86
N PHE A 63 9.08 1.08 4.11
CA PHE A 63 10.28 1.16 3.29
C PHE A 63 11.14 -0.10 3.44
N GLY A 64 12.20 -0.25 2.61
CA GLY A 64 13.10 -1.40 2.67
C GLY A 64 13.96 -1.45 3.94
N ALA A 65 14.22 -2.64 4.45
CA ALA A 65 15.06 -2.86 5.62
C ALA A 65 16.53 -2.82 5.19
N GLY A 66 17.21 -1.69 5.45
CA GLY A 66 18.68 -1.56 5.43
C GLY A 66 19.28 -1.84 6.81
N GLU A 67 20.61 -1.94 6.93
CA GLU A 67 21.27 -2.11 8.24
C GLU A 67 20.99 -0.92 9.17
N ASP A 68 21.05 0.31 8.65
CA ASP A 68 20.91 1.56 9.40
C ASP A 68 19.57 2.26 9.12
N PHE A 69 18.52 1.49 8.79
CA PHE A 69 17.23 2.02 8.35
C PHE A 69 16.59 3.01 9.34
N PHE A 70 16.81 2.82 10.63
CA PHE A 70 16.20 3.65 11.67
C PHE A 70 16.87 5.02 11.74
N GLU A 71 18.20 5.02 11.73
CA GLU A 71 19.02 6.23 11.71
C GLU A 71 18.75 7.06 10.44
N GLU A 72 18.73 6.40 9.30
CA GLU A 72 18.39 7.04 8.01
C GLU A 72 17.00 7.66 8.04
N PHE A 73 16.00 6.93 8.55
CA PHE A 73 14.65 7.44 8.70
C PHE A 73 14.60 8.68 9.58
N VAL A 74 15.22 8.64 10.77
CA VAL A 74 15.25 9.76 11.74
C VAL A 74 15.89 10.99 11.12
N VAL A 75 17.06 10.83 10.48
CA VAL A 75 17.77 11.93 9.81
C VAL A 75 16.92 12.51 8.67
N GLN A 76 16.36 11.67 7.82
CA GLN A 76 15.54 12.12 6.70
C GLN A 76 14.27 12.83 7.18
N TYR A 77 13.54 12.24 8.13
CA TYR A 77 12.29 12.81 8.63
C TYR A 77 12.53 14.19 9.28
N TYR A 78 13.48 14.27 10.19
CA TYR A 78 13.76 15.54 10.87
C TYR A 78 14.61 16.50 10.03
N SER A 79 15.09 16.14 8.85
CA SER A 79 15.62 17.12 7.88
C SER A 79 14.55 18.12 7.43
N ASP A 80 13.30 17.65 7.27
CA ASP A 80 12.17 18.47 6.82
C ASP A 80 11.21 18.88 7.95
N HIS A 81 11.36 18.31 9.16
CA HIS A 81 10.49 18.56 10.30
C HIS A 81 11.30 19.09 11.50
N GLU A 82 10.65 19.90 12.34
CA GLU A 82 11.27 20.37 13.58
C GLU A 82 11.28 19.26 14.63
N PRO A 83 12.43 18.94 15.26
CA PRO A 83 12.50 17.95 16.31
C PRO A 83 11.68 18.34 17.55
N PRO A 84 11.03 17.40 18.25
CA PRO A 84 10.36 17.64 19.52
C PRO A 84 11.38 17.85 20.66
N ASN A 85 10.92 18.03 21.90
CA ASN A 85 11.84 18.10 23.05
C ASN A 85 12.41 16.73 23.40
N GLU A 86 11.72 15.66 23.04
CA GLU A 86 12.12 14.29 23.35
C GLU A 86 11.57 13.32 22.28
N VAL A 87 12.37 12.32 21.90
CA VAL A 87 11.96 11.23 21.02
C VAL A 87 11.95 9.93 21.82
N ILE A 88 10.81 9.26 21.85
CA ILE A 88 10.62 7.97 22.54
C ILE A 88 10.78 6.86 21.51
N VAL A 89 11.70 5.94 21.73
CA VAL A 89 12.06 4.86 20.82
C VAL A 89 12.00 3.50 21.51
N GLN A 90 12.02 2.43 20.71
CA GLN A 90 11.86 1.07 21.25
C GLN A 90 13.17 0.38 21.61
N GLN A 91 14.31 0.89 21.12
CA GLN A 91 15.66 0.37 21.41
C GLN A 91 16.66 1.51 21.46
N GLU A 92 17.84 1.22 21.96
CA GLU A 92 18.95 2.16 21.98
C GLU A 92 19.39 2.51 20.56
N THR A 93 19.78 3.75 20.34
CA THR A 93 20.22 4.32 19.06
C THR A 93 21.64 4.82 19.16
N ASP A 94 22.29 5.10 18.02
CA ASP A 94 23.58 5.76 18.01
C ASP A 94 23.46 7.15 18.69
N PRO A 95 24.37 7.48 19.63
CA PRO A 95 24.41 8.81 20.28
C PRO A 95 24.49 9.98 19.28
N ALA A 96 25.04 9.78 18.10
CA ALA A 96 25.10 10.79 17.05
C ALA A 96 23.71 11.30 16.61
N LEU A 97 22.65 10.48 16.75
CA LEU A 97 21.28 10.93 16.46
C LEU A 97 20.80 12.00 17.44
N GLU A 98 21.11 11.84 18.74
CA GLU A 98 20.75 12.82 19.76
C GLU A 98 21.49 14.15 19.53
N GLU A 99 22.77 14.08 19.11
CA GLU A 99 23.56 15.24 18.72
C GLU A 99 22.98 15.95 17.50
N PHE A 100 22.61 15.19 16.46
CA PHE A 100 21.97 15.72 15.24
C PHE A 100 20.66 16.45 15.56
N LEU A 101 19.75 15.81 16.31
CA LEU A 101 18.46 16.40 16.69
C LEU A 101 18.63 17.65 17.54
N SER A 102 19.57 17.62 18.48
CA SER A 102 19.88 18.76 19.36
C SER A 102 20.47 19.92 18.59
N ALA A 103 21.38 19.67 17.66
CA ALA A 103 21.97 20.68 16.78
C ALA A 103 20.90 21.34 15.89
N LYS A 104 19.99 20.52 15.32
CA LYS A 104 18.91 21.04 14.48
C LYS A 104 17.91 21.89 15.26
N LYS A 105 17.55 21.48 16.48
CA LYS A 105 16.62 22.20 17.36
C LYS A 105 17.26 23.44 17.99
N GLY A 106 18.58 23.52 18.08
CA GLY A 106 19.31 24.57 18.81
C GLY A 106 19.25 24.43 20.31
N ARG A 107 18.76 23.29 20.83
CA ARG A 107 18.74 22.92 22.26
C ARG A 107 18.71 21.41 22.40
N HIS A 108 18.99 20.90 23.61
CA HIS A 108 19.00 19.47 23.86
C HIS A 108 17.66 18.79 23.53
N VAL A 109 17.74 17.70 22.78
CA VAL A 109 16.62 16.78 22.44
C VAL A 109 17.03 15.41 22.97
N GLY A 110 16.31 14.89 23.96
CA GLY A 110 16.62 13.55 24.49
C GLY A 110 16.02 12.44 23.66
N ILE A 111 16.77 11.35 23.45
CA ILE A 111 16.24 10.08 22.92
C ILE A 111 16.09 9.12 24.11
N VAL A 112 14.90 8.55 24.29
CA VAL A 112 14.57 7.75 25.47
C VAL A 112 13.99 6.40 25.09
N VAL A 113 14.57 5.33 25.70
CA VAL A 113 14.00 3.98 25.67
C VAL A 113 13.29 3.72 27.01
N PRO A 114 11.96 3.89 27.08
CA PRO A 114 11.26 3.80 28.35
C PRO A 114 11.06 2.36 28.79
N GLN A 115 11.37 2.07 30.07
CA GLN A 115 11.16 0.75 30.67
C GLN A 115 9.84 0.66 31.47
N ARG A 116 9.31 1.79 31.95
CA ARG A 116 8.09 1.87 32.77
C ARG A 116 7.46 3.26 32.73
N GLY A 117 6.22 3.37 33.24
CA GLY A 117 5.51 4.63 33.36
C GLY A 117 4.81 5.08 32.06
N GLU A 118 4.39 6.34 32.00
CA GLU A 118 3.57 6.88 30.93
C GLU A 118 4.24 6.81 29.55
N LYS A 119 5.55 7.07 29.45
CA LYS A 119 6.30 6.97 28.18
C LYS A 119 6.29 5.55 27.64
N LYS A 120 6.40 4.55 28.53
CA LYS A 120 6.29 3.14 28.14
C LYS A 120 4.90 2.82 27.62
N GLN A 121 3.85 3.32 28.25
CA GLN A 121 2.47 3.13 27.79
C GLN A 121 2.24 3.74 26.42
N LEU A 122 2.81 4.93 26.12
CA LEU A 122 2.75 5.53 24.79
C LEU A 122 3.47 4.69 23.74
N LEU A 123 4.66 4.19 24.08
CA LEU A 123 5.40 3.31 23.16
C LEU A 123 4.64 2.02 22.91
N ASP A 124 4.04 1.43 23.94
CA ASP A 124 3.23 0.21 23.79
C ASP A 124 1.95 0.47 22.97
N LEU A 125 1.36 1.66 23.10
CA LEU A 125 0.25 2.08 22.25
C LEU A 125 0.68 2.22 20.78
N ALA A 126 1.85 2.84 20.52
CA ALA A 126 2.39 2.95 19.17
C ALA A 126 2.69 1.56 18.57
N LYS A 127 3.32 0.66 19.32
CA LYS A 127 3.55 -0.73 18.91
C LYS A 127 2.26 -1.47 18.60
N LYS A 128 1.26 -1.35 19.46
CA LYS A 128 -0.03 -2.00 19.25
C LYS A 128 -0.75 -1.47 18.01
N ASN A 129 -0.70 -0.16 17.77
CA ASN A 129 -1.22 0.42 16.53
C ASN A 129 -0.51 -0.10 15.29
N LEU A 130 0.81 -0.25 15.37
CA LEU A 130 1.62 -0.82 14.29
C LEU A 130 1.24 -2.28 14.00
N GLU A 131 1.11 -3.11 15.04
CA GLU A 131 0.66 -4.50 14.93
C GLU A 131 -0.72 -4.58 14.27
N ILE A 132 -1.66 -3.74 14.68
CA ILE A 132 -3.01 -3.70 14.11
C ILE A 132 -2.95 -3.33 12.64
N ALA A 133 -2.18 -2.29 12.27
CA ALA A 133 -2.02 -1.89 10.88
C ALA A 133 -1.40 -2.99 10.04
N PHE A 134 -0.36 -3.65 10.55
CA PHE A 134 0.29 -4.78 9.91
C PHE A 134 -0.67 -5.97 9.72
N PHE A 135 -1.38 -6.38 10.78
CA PHE A 135 -2.36 -7.46 10.70
C PHE A 135 -3.51 -7.14 9.76
N ARG A 136 -3.99 -5.90 9.75
CA ARG A 136 -5.06 -5.47 8.84
C ARG A 136 -4.64 -5.61 7.38
N ASP A 137 -3.42 -5.20 7.03
CA ASP A 137 -2.93 -5.27 5.67
C ASP A 137 -2.64 -6.72 5.25
N THR A 138 -2.05 -7.51 6.12
CA THR A 138 -1.87 -8.97 5.91
C THR A 138 -3.22 -9.68 5.76
N LEU A 139 -4.22 -9.30 6.56
CA LEU A 139 -5.56 -9.88 6.50
C LEU A 139 -6.24 -9.64 5.13
N LYS A 140 -5.98 -8.50 4.47
CA LYS A 140 -6.49 -8.23 3.12
C LYS A 140 -6.08 -9.31 2.12
N GLY A 141 -4.79 -9.66 2.10
CA GLY A 141 -4.28 -10.73 1.23
C GLY A 141 -4.86 -12.10 1.57
N VAL A 142 -4.95 -12.44 2.86
CA VAL A 142 -5.53 -13.72 3.33
C VAL A 142 -6.98 -13.85 2.92
N GLU A 143 -7.82 -12.85 3.18
CA GLU A 143 -9.24 -12.85 2.83
C GLU A 143 -9.46 -12.88 1.31
N LEU A 144 -8.62 -12.14 0.56
CA LEU A 144 -8.67 -12.16 -0.90
C LEU A 144 -8.28 -13.54 -1.46
N GLY A 145 -7.19 -14.13 -0.96
CA GLY A 145 -6.77 -15.47 -1.36
C GLY A 145 -7.84 -16.53 -1.09
N ALA A 146 -8.48 -16.46 0.09
CA ALA A 146 -9.57 -17.35 0.45
C ALA A 146 -10.82 -17.15 -0.44
N ALA A 147 -11.16 -15.89 -0.77
CA ALA A 147 -12.30 -15.56 -1.62
C ALA A 147 -12.12 -16.01 -3.07
N LEU A 148 -10.88 -16.10 -3.56
CA LEU A 148 -10.52 -16.53 -4.90
C LEU A 148 -10.05 -17.99 -4.97
N ASP A 149 -10.17 -18.77 -3.87
CA ASP A 149 -9.70 -20.16 -3.75
C ASP A 149 -8.22 -20.34 -4.16
N MET A 150 -7.37 -19.36 -3.81
CA MET A 150 -5.94 -19.41 -4.11
C MET A 150 -5.21 -20.34 -3.12
N ALA A 151 -4.19 -21.05 -3.59
CA ALA A 151 -3.39 -21.96 -2.74
C ALA A 151 -2.64 -21.22 -1.61
N LYS A 152 -2.28 -19.96 -1.83
CA LYS A 152 -1.66 -19.05 -0.86
C LYS A 152 -2.20 -17.63 -1.01
N PRO A 153 -2.20 -16.82 0.07
CA PRO A 153 -2.52 -15.41 -0.03
C PRO A 153 -1.61 -14.70 -1.05
N PRO A 154 -2.14 -13.82 -1.91
CA PRO A 154 -1.31 -13.03 -2.81
C PRO A 154 -0.57 -11.93 -2.04
N GLU A 155 0.75 -11.92 -2.13
CA GLU A 155 1.63 -10.88 -1.57
C GLU A 155 1.79 -9.73 -2.56
N VAL A 156 2.06 -10.05 -3.83
CA VAL A 156 2.23 -9.06 -4.91
C VAL A 156 1.04 -9.10 -5.85
N ILE A 157 0.34 -7.97 -5.96
CA ILE A 157 -0.82 -7.82 -6.84
C ILE A 157 -0.58 -6.68 -7.82
N GLU A 158 -0.80 -6.91 -9.10
CA GLU A 158 -0.77 -5.87 -10.13
C GLU A 158 -2.19 -5.60 -10.64
N CYS A 159 -2.57 -4.32 -10.79
CA CYS A 159 -3.87 -3.94 -11.36
C CYS A 159 -3.68 -3.03 -12.57
N PHE A 160 -4.37 -3.36 -13.66
CA PHE A 160 -4.30 -2.67 -14.94
C PHE A 160 -5.59 -1.91 -15.23
N ASP A 161 -5.48 -0.63 -15.60
CA ASP A 161 -6.57 0.22 -16.06
C ASP A 161 -6.23 0.80 -17.45
N ILE A 162 -7.20 0.76 -18.36
CA ILE A 162 -7.13 1.42 -19.67
C ILE A 162 -7.99 2.68 -19.62
N SER A 163 -7.38 3.81 -19.90
CA SER A 163 -8.04 5.11 -19.88
C SER A 163 -7.89 5.86 -21.19
N HIS A 164 -8.95 6.58 -21.58
CA HIS A 164 -8.95 7.41 -22.79
C HIS A 164 -8.46 8.82 -22.48
N LEU A 165 -7.48 9.29 -23.24
CA LEU A 165 -7.16 10.70 -23.35
C LEU A 165 -8.14 11.37 -24.30
N SER A 166 -8.88 12.36 -23.83
CA SER A 166 -9.85 13.13 -24.65
C SER A 166 -9.38 13.29 -26.09
N GLY A 167 -9.88 12.45 -26.97
CA GLY A 167 -9.86 12.62 -28.41
C GLY A 167 -8.86 11.81 -29.24
N THR A 168 -7.74 11.26 -28.75
CA THR A 168 -6.77 10.67 -29.68
C THR A 168 -5.77 9.64 -29.17
N ALA A 169 -5.60 9.42 -27.89
CA ALA A 169 -4.61 8.45 -27.41
C ALA A 169 -5.15 7.63 -26.23
N MET A 170 -5.02 6.32 -26.34
CA MET A 170 -5.25 5.39 -25.24
C MET A 170 -3.97 5.25 -24.42
N VAL A 171 -4.12 5.16 -23.11
CA VAL A 171 -3.03 4.92 -22.16
C VAL A 171 -3.42 3.82 -21.20
N GLY A 172 -2.49 2.92 -20.95
CA GLY A 172 -2.59 1.95 -19.88
C GLY A 172 -1.85 2.43 -18.63
N SER A 173 -2.37 2.15 -17.49
CA SER A 173 -1.71 2.30 -16.21
C SER A 173 -1.72 0.98 -15.46
N MET A 174 -0.69 0.76 -14.66
CA MET A 174 -0.56 -0.38 -13.79
C MET A 174 -0.09 0.10 -12.43
N VAL A 175 -0.80 -0.31 -11.39
CA VAL A 175 -0.38 -0.14 -10.01
C VAL A 175 0.04 -1.49 -9.44
N GLN A 176 0.91 -1.47 -8.45
CA GLN A 176 1.35 -2.64 -7.73
C GLN A 176 1.03 -2.48 -6.25
N PHE A 177 0.56 -3.55 -5.65
CA PHE A 177 0.40 -3.66 -4.20
C PHE A 177 1.32 -4.77 -3.70
N HIS A 178 1.91 -4.54 -2.54
CA HIS A 178 2.75 -5.51 -1.85
C HIS A 178 2.29 -5.58 -0.40
N ASP A 179 2.03 -6.78 0.11
CA ASP A 179 1.56 -7.02 1.49
C ASP A 179 0.39 -6.11 1.92
N GLY A 180 -0.63 -6.00 1.07
CA GLY A 180 -1.83 -5.23 1.37
C GLY A 180 -1.72 -3.71 1.17
N LYS A 181 -0.57 -3.18 0.72
CA LYS A 181 -0.28 -1.74 0.56
C LYS A 181 0.15 -1.38 -0.86
N PRO A 182 -0.14 -0.13 -1.31
CA PRO A 182 0.37 0.38 -2.58
C PRO A 182 1.91 0.44 -2.60
N ASP A 183 2.54 -0.30 -3.51
CA ASP A 183 3.97 -0.19 -3.81
C ASP A 183 4.18 0.71 -5.04
N LYS A 184 4.43 1.99 -4.79
CA LYS A 184 4.59 2.99 -5.86
C LYS A 184 5.84 2.77 -6.72
N SER A 185 6.83 2.03 -6.23
CA SER A 185 8.06 1.70 -6.99
C SER A 185 7.73 0.79 -8.18
N GLY A 186 6.71 -0.05 -8.03
CA GLY A 186 6.19 -0.95 -9.05
C GLY A 186 5.27 -0.32 -10.09
N TYR A 187 4.79 0.93 -9.89
CA TYR A 187 3.83 1.56 -10.79
C TYR A 187 4.38 1.79 -12.19
N ARG A 188 3.57 1.51 -13.22
CA ARG A 188 3.98 1.68 -14.62
C ARG A 188 2.91 2.39 -15.43
N ARG A 189 3.36 3.12 -16.47
CA ARG A 189 2.52 3.82 -17.45
C ARG A 189 2.86 3.31 -18.84
N PHE A 190 1.83 3.05 -19.63
CA PHE A 190 1.97 2.52 -20.97
C PHE A 190 1.28 3.44 -21.97
N LYS A 191 2.04 4.01 -22.88
CA LYS A 191 1.47 4.61 -24.07
C LYS A 191 1.13 3.48 -25.06
N ILE A 192 -0.13 3.37 -25.47
CA ILE A 192 -0.57 2.39 -26.47
C ILE A 192 0.06 2.77 -27.82
N LYS A 193 0.62 1.80 -28.52
CA LYS A 193 1.42 2.01 -29.74
C LYS A 193 0.87 1.28 -30.95
N THR A 194 0.24 0.12 -30.76
CA THR A 194 -0.12 -0.80 -31.85
C THR A 194 -1.62 -0.79 -32.15
N VAL A 195 -2.43 -0.12 -31.34
CA VAL A 195 -3.88 -0.08 -31.49
C VAL A 195 -4.30 1.22 -32.17
N GLU A 196 -4.95 1.12 -33.31
CA GLU A 196 -5.55 2.24 -34.02
C GLU A 196 -7.00 2.41 -33.57
N GLY A 197 -7.38 3.63 -33.15
CA GLY A 197 -8.73 3.94 -32.67
C GLY A 197 -8.95 3.59 -31.19
N ILE A 198 -10.21 3.30 -30.86
CA ILE A 198 -10.66 2.98 -29.49
C ILE A 198 -10.93 1.48 -29.45
N ASP A 199 -9.99 0.71 -28.92
CA ASP A 199 -10.14 -0.73 -28.68
C ASP A 199 -9.52 -1.08 -27.32
N ASP A 200 -10.38 -1.20 -26.30
CA ASP A 200 -9.96 -1.52 -24.93
C ASP A 200 -9.39 -2.94 -24.84
N PHE A 201 -9.88 -3.89 -25.65
CA PHE A 201 -9.41 -5.27 -25.62
C PHE A 201 -7.99 -5.38 -26.20
N ALA A 202 -7.75 -4.80 -27.35
CA ALA A 202 -6.42 -4.78 -27.96
C ALA A 202 -5.44 -3.99 -27.08
N SER A 203 -5.90 -2.90 -26.43
CA SER A 203 -5.08 -2.08 -25.57
C SER A 203 -4.65 -2.81 -24.29
N ILE A 204 -5.56 -3.54 -23.64
CA ILE A 204 -5.19 -4.34 -22.46
C ILE A 204 -4.23 -5.48 -22.85
N ALA A 205 -4.46 -6.14 -23.99
CA ALA A 205 -3.57 -7.17 -24.49
C ALA A 205 -2.14 -6.62 -24.75
N GLU A 206 -2.02 -5.43 -25.36
CA GLU A 206 -0.72 -4.77 -25.56
C GLU A 206 -0.01 -4.50 -24.23
N VAL A 207 -0.72 -3.93 -23.25
CA VAL A 207 -0.13 -3.55 -21.95
C VAL A 207 0.34 -4.79 -21.19
N VAL A 208 -0.50 -5.81 -21.09
CA VAL A 208 -0.21 -7.09 -20.42
C VAL A 208 0.98 -7.77 -21.10
N THR A 209 0.97 -7.86 -22.44
CA THR A 209 2.08 -8.44 -23.21
C THR A 209 3.39 -7.72 -22.92
N ARG A 210 3.41 -6.38 -22.94
CA ARG A 210 4.62 -5.59 -22.71
C ARG A 210 5.14 -5.71 -21.29
N ARG A 211 4.25 -5.75 -20.31
CA ARG A 211 4.61 -5.91 -18.88
C ARG A 211 5.25 -7.26 -18.64
N TYR A 212 4.56 -8.34 -18.99
CA TYR A 212 5.00 -9.69 -18.63
C TYR A 212 6.12 -10.21 -19.55
N ARG A 213 6.21 -9.80 -20.80
CA ARG A 213 7.39 -10.04 -21.64
C ARG A 213 8.65 -9.46 -20.99
N ARG A 214 8.57 -8.23 -20.52
CA ARG A 214 9.68 -7.58 -19.83
C ARG A 214 10.10 -8.34 -18.57
N LEU A 215 9.16 -8.77 -17.73
CA LEU A 215 9.49 -9.56 -16.54
C LEU A 215 10.16 -10.88 -16.90
N THR A 216 9.69 -11.56 -17.94
CA THR A 216 10.29 -12.80 -18.45
C THR A 216 11.71 -12.55 -18.98
N GLU A 217 11.94 -11.50 -19.75
CA GLU A 217 13.25 -11.12 -20.30
C GLU A 217 14.24 -10.75 -19.19
N GLU A 218 13.77 -10.06 -18.15
CA GLU A 218 14.56 -9.65 -16.98
C GLU A 218 14.71 -10.78 -15.95
N HIS A 219 14.10 -11.96 -16.14
CA HIS A 219 14.03 -13.06 -15.16
C HIS A 219 13.49 -12.60 -13.81
N ALA A 220 12.64 -11.59 -13.80
CA ALA A 220 12.01 -11.05 -12.60
C ALA A 220 10.78 -11.90 -12.21
N PRO A 221 10.45 -11.99 -10.92
CA PRO A 221 9.29 -12.74 -10.47
C PRO A 221 7.98 -12.15 -11.02
N LEU A 222 7.04 -13.03 -11.34
CA LEU A 222 5.67 -12.64 -11.66
C LEU A 222 4.92 -12.28 -10.37
N PRO A 223 3.89 -11.41 -10.44
CA PRO A 223 3.02 -11.17 -9.31
C PRO A 223 2.22 -12.45 -8.94
N ASP A 224 1.66 -12.48 -7.75
CA ASP A 224 0.80 -13.58 -7.31
C ASP A 224 -0.63 -13.47 -7.89
N LEU A 225 -1.06 -12.25 -8.26
CA LEU A 225 -2.37 -11.98 -8.85
C LEU A 225 -2.31 -10.79 -9.79
N ALA A 226 -2.94 -10.90 -10.96
CA ALA A 226 -3.20 -9.78 -11.84
C ALA A 226 -4.70 -9.43 -11.84
N ILE A 227 -5.04 -8.14 -11.71
CA ILE A 227 -6.41 -7.62 -11.74
C ILE A 227 -6.56 -6.72 -12.96
N ILE A 228 -7.63 -6.91 -13.72
CA ILE A 228 -7.99 -6.09 -14.87
C ILE A 228 -9.21 -5.23 -14.49
N ASP A 229 -9.06 -3.89 -14.49
CA ASP A 229 -10.20 -2.98 -14.33
C ASP A 229 -11.05 -2.98 -15.61
N GLY A 230 -11.94 -3.95 -15.71
CA GLY A 230 -12.77 -4.14 -16.88
C GLY A 230 -13.65 -5.38 -16.83
N GLY A 231 -14.41 -5.60 -17.89
CA GLY A 231 -15.33 -6.73 -17.99
C GLY A 231 -14.68 -8.01 -18.54
N LYS A 232 -15.53 -9.03 -18.71
CA LYS A 232 -15.15 -10.37 -19.20
C LYS A 232 -14.34 -10.37 -20.51
N GLY A 233 -14.62 -9.42 -21.42
CA GLY A 233 -13.89 -9.32 -22.71
C GLY A 233 -12.44 -8.87 -22.51
N GLN A 234 -12.19 -7.92 -21.59
CA GLN A 234 -10.84 -7.48 -21.25
C GLN A 234 -10.06 -8.57 -20.50
N LEU A 235 -10.72 -9.35 -19.63
CA LEU A 235 -10.13 -10.54 -19.03
C LEU A 235 -9.67 -11.54 -20.10
N SER A 236 -10.54 -11.85 -21.08
CA SER A 236 -10.19 -12.78 -22.17
C SER A 236 -9.01 -12.30 -22.99
N ALA A 237 -8.93 -10.99 -23.27
CA ALA A 237 -7.82 -10.38 -23.99
C ALA A 237 -6.50 -10.48 -23.19
N ALA A 238 -6.54 -10.24 -21.88
CA ALA A 238 -5.38 -10.38 -21.01
C ALA A 238 -4.88 -11.83 -20.94
N LEU A 239 -5.80 -12.80 -20.79
CA LEU A 239 -5.46 -14.23 -20.79
C LEU A 239 -4.85 -14.68 -22.12
N GLY A 240 -5.39 -14.22 -23.25
CA GLY A 240 -4.82 -14.49 -24.57
C GLY A 240 -3.39 -13.95 -24.72
N ALA A 241 -3.13 -12.76 -24.17
CA ALA A 241 -1.80 -12.16 -24.17
C ALA A 241 -0.79 -12.95 -23.31
N LEU A 242 -1.21 -13.44 -22.13
CA LEU A 242 -0.37 -14.28 -21.27
C LEU A 242 -0.09 -15.64 -21.90
N SER A 243 -1.09 -16.29 -22.47
CA SER A 243 -0.94 -17.58 -23.16
C SER A 243 0.04 -17.47 -24.34
N ALA A 244 0.00 -16.37 -25.10
CA ALA A 244 0.95 -16.10 -26.18
C ALA A 244 2.41 -15.92 -25.69
N LEU A 245 2.61 -15.62 -24.39
CA LEU A 245 3.92 -15.56 -23.74
C LEU A 245 4.31 -16.87 -23.04
N GLY A 246 3.46 -17.90 -23.08
CA GLY A 246 3.65 -19.17 -22.36
C GLY A 246 3.45 -19.04 -20.84
N ILE A 247 2.76 -18.00 -20.37
CA ILE A 247 2.46 -17.78 -18.94
C ILE A 247 1.05 -18.32 -18.67
N GLU A 248 0.96 -19.53 -18.13
CA GLU A 248 -0.31 -20.22 -17.88
C GLU A 248 -0.71 -20.23 -16.37
N ASN A 249 0.26 -20.03 -15.48
CA ASN A 249 0.07 -20.22 -14.04
C ASN A 249 -0.15 -18.90 -13.26
N LEU A 250 -0.25 -17.75 -13.94
CA LEU A 250 -0.55 -16.48 -13.28
C LEU A 250 -2.07 -16.37 -13.06
N PRO A 251 -2.55 -16.30 -11.82
CA PRO A 251 -3.95 -15.99 -11.54
C PRO A 251 -4.32 -14.60 -12.07
N VAL A 252 -5.43 -14.52 -12.82
CA VAL A 252 -5.95 -13.26 -13.37
C VAL A 252 -7.42 -13.18 -13.09
N ILE A 253 -7.88 -12.04 -12.60
CA ILE A 253 -9.31 -11.71 -12.48
C ILE A 253 -9.62 -10.38 -13.15
N SER A 254 -10.87 -10.10 -13.42
CA SER A 254 -11.31 -8.75 -13.77
C SER A 254 -12.47 -8.28 -12.91
N ILE A 255 -12.58 -6.96 -12.76
CA ILE A 255 -13.65 -6.32 -12.00
C ILE A 255 -14.46 -5.37 -12.89
N ALA A 256 -15.78 -5.60 -12.99
CA ALA A 256 -16.67 -4.75 -13.76
C ALA A 256 -17.26 -3.64 -12.88
N LYS A 257 -17.18 -2.39 -13.35
CA LYS A 257 -17.52 -1.16 -12.60
C LYS A 257 -18.97 -1.04 -12.12
N ARG A 258 -19.94 -1.62 -12.83
CA ARG A 258 -21.36 -1.35 -12.54
C ARG A 258 -21.92 -2.09 -11.33
N GLU A 259 -21.49 -3.34 -11.08
CA GLU A 259 -22.04 -4.20 -10.04
C GLU A 259 -20.96 -4.83 -9.16
N GLU A 260 -19.68 -4.39 -9.32
CA GLU A 260 -18.52 -4.94 -8.61
C GLU A 260 -18.39 -6.46 -8.78
N GLU A 261 -18.81 -6.93 -9.98
CA GLU A 261 -18.73 -8.33 -10.36
C GLU A 261 -17.31 -8.71 -10.71
N LEU A 262 -16.84 -9.80 -10.10
CA LEU A 262 -15.52 -10.36 -10.40
C LEU A 262 -15.68 -11.48 -11.42
N TYR A 263 -14.89 -11.42 -12.48
CA TYR A 263 -14.82 -12.51 -13.46
C TYR A 263 -13.52 -13.28 -13.23
N VAL A 264 -13.69 -14.59 -13.00
CA VAL A 264 -12.61 -15.55 -12.81
C VAL A 264 -12.52 -16.42 -14.05
N PRO A 265 -11.32 -16.76 -14.54
CA PRO A 265 -11.17 -17.66 -15.70
C PRO A 265 -11.82 -19.02 -15.47
N GLY A 266 -12.56 -19.50 -16.46
CA GLY A 266 -13.28 -20.77 -16.38
C GLY A 266 -14.71 -20.68 -15.86
N ASP A 267 -15.05 -19.63 -15.14
CA ASP A 267 -16.40 -19.44 -14.60
C ASP A 267 -17.34 -18.80 -15.64
N SER A 268 -18.53 -19.38 -15.76
CA SER A 268 -19.60 -18.84 -16.63
C SER A 268 -20.29 -17.63 -16.03
N LEU A 269 -20.40 -17.60 -14.72
CA LEU A 269 -21.06 -16.55 -13.92
C LEU A 269 -20.02 -15.73 -13.15
N PRO A 270 -20.29 -14.44 -12.94
CA PRO A 270 -19.41 -13.62 -12.10
C PRO A 270 -19.47 -14.06 -10.64
N LEU A 271 -18.32 -14.03 -9.98
CA LEU A 271 -18.21 -14.18 -8.54
C LEU A 271 -18.69 -12.89 -7.86
N ARG A 272 -19.66 -13.00 -6.97
CA ARG A 272 -20.16 -11.88 -6.16
C ARG A 272 -19.71 -12.05 -4.72
N LEU A 273 -18.89 -11.15 -4.23
CA LEU A 273 -18.48 -11.10 -2.83
C LEU A 273 -19.47 -10.26 -2.01
N ASP A 274 -19.55 -10.56 -0.72
CA ASP A 274 -20.30 -9.71 0.21
C ASP A 274 -19.71 -8.29 0.21
N ARG A 275 -20.57 -7.27 0.09
CA ARG A 275 -20.18 -5.84 0.10
C ARG A 275 -19.43 -5.40 1.35
N LYS A 276 -19.56 -6.16 2.45
CA LYS A 276 -18.85 -5.89 3.70
C LYS A 276 -17.56 -6.71 3.83
N SER A 277 -17.26 -7.61 2.89
CA SER A 277 -16.07 -8.44 2.96
C SER A 277 -14.80 -7.61 2.83
N ILE A 278 -13.77 -8.03 3.53
CA ILE A 278 -12.43 -7.41 3.43
C ILE A 278 -11.87 -7.62 2.03
N ALA A 279 -12.09 -8.80 1.44
CA ALA A 279 -11.64 -9.12 0.09
C ALA A 279 -12.18 -8.14 -0.97
N LEU A 280 -13.50 -7.87 -0.95
CA LEU A 280 -14.09 -6.92 -1.92
C LEU A 280 -13.55 -5.51 -1.72
N ARG A 281 -13.52 -5.01 -0.48
CA ARG A 281 -12.97 -3.68 -0.17
C ARG A 281 -11.51 -3.55 -0.60
N TYR A 282 -10.73 -4.61 -0.47
CA TYR A 282 -9.35 -4.60 -0.91
C TYR A 282 -9.24 -4.53 -2.44
N ILE A 283 -10.05 -5.29 -3.18
CA ILE A 283 -10.11 -5.18 -4.65
C ILE A 283 -10.55 -3.77 -5.09
N GLU A 284 -11.55 -3.19 -4.41
CA GLU A 284 -11.99 -1.81 -4.66
C GLU A 284 -10.86 -0.80 -4.41
N GLU A 285 -10.13 -0.93 -3.30
CA GLU A 285 -8.96 -0.09 -2.98
C GLU A 285 -7.90 -0.15 -4.09
N ILE A 286 -7.58 -1.37 -4.56
CA ILE A 286 -6.60 -1.58 -5.64
C ILE A 286 -7.08 -0.95 -6.95
N ARG A 287 -8.35 -1.18 -7.33
CA ARG A 287 -8.96 -0.59 -8.53
C ARG A 287 -8.98 0.93 -8.47
N ASP A 288 -9.41 1.50 -7.35
CA ASP A 288 -9.53 2.94 -7.19
C ASP A 288 -8.15 3.61 -7.26
N GLU A 289 -7.12 2.98 -6.75
CA GLU A 289 -5.74 3.45 -6.87
C GLU A 289 -5.26 3.39 -8.33
N ALA A 290 -5.58 2.30 -9.09
CA ALA A 290 -5.26 2.20 -10.50
C ALA A 290 -5.93 3.34 -11.29
N HIS A 291 -7.20 3.58 -11.03
CA HIS A 291 -7.96 4.66 -11.66
C HIS A 291 -7.43 6.05 -11.29
N ARG A 292 -7.11 6.30 -10.01
CA ARG A 292 -6.49 7.53 -9.53
C ARG A 292 -5.16 7.81 -10.24
N PHE A 293 -4.32 6.79 -10.39
CA PHE A 293 -3.02 6.88 -11.06
C PHE A 293 -3.18 7.19 -12.55
N ALA A 294 -4.16 6.56 -13.23
CA ALA A 294 -4.50 6.84 -14.62
C ALA A 294 -4.96 8.29 -14.85
N ILE A 295 -5.86 8.81 -14.01
CA ILE A 295 -6.34 10.21 -14.08
C ILE A 295 -5.18 11.18 -13.92
N THR A 296 -4.27 10.93 -12.98
CA THR A 296 -3.11 11.80 -12.74
C THR A 296 -2.22 11.88 -13.96
N TYR A 297 -2.00 10.76 -14.65
CA TYR A 297 -1.22 10.71 -15.89
C TYR A 297 -1.90 11.48 -17.02
N ASN A 298 -3.20 11.31 -17.19
CA ASN A 298 -3.97 12.02 -18.19
C ASN A 298 -3.88 13.56 -18.01
N ARG A 299 -3.92 14.05 -16.77
CA ARG A 299 -3.74 15.47 -16.45
C ARG A 299 -2.35 15.99 -16.82
N LEU A 300 -1.30 15.20 -16.57
CA LEU A 300 0.08 15.56 -16.94
C LEU A 300 0.27 15.64 -18.47
N LEU A 301 -0.30 14.71 -19.22
CA LEU A 301 -0.22 14.71 -20.68
C LEU A 301 -0.98 15.88 -21.29
N ARG A 302 -2.16 16.24 -20.75
CA ARG A 302 -2.90 17.45 -21.16
C ARG A 302 -2.08 18.74 -20.93
N LYS A 303 -1.44 18.89 -19.77
CA LYS A 303 -0.58 20.04 -19.50
C LYS A 303 0.58 20.14 -20.48
N LYS A 304 1.23 19.03 -20.82
CA LYS A 304 2.31 19.03 -21.80
C LYS A 304 1.83 19.43 -23.22
N LYS A 305 0.62 18.99 -23.63
CA LYS A 305 0.04 19.33 -24.95
C LYS A 305 -0.42 20.79 -25.07
N VAL A 306 -0.68 21.47 -23.95
CA VAL A 306 -1.06 22.90 -23.92
C VAL A 306 0.18 23.79 -23.94
N LEU A 307 1.35 23.28 -23.53
CA LEU A 307 2.62 24.01 -23.44
C LEU A 307 3.55 23.76 -24.64
N SER A 308 3.18 22.84 -25.54
CA SER A 308 3.83 22.59 -26.84
C SER A 308 3.01 23.18 -27.97
#